data_4151b832ed36e0782c542abd2479a0d7
#
_entry.id   4151b832ed36e0782c542abd2479a0d7
#
_cell.length_a   1.000
_cell.length_b   1.000
_cell.length_c   1.000
_cell.angle_alpha   90.00
_cell.angle_beta   90.00
_cell.angle_gamma   90.00
#
_symmetry.space_group_name_H-M   'P 1'
#
loop_
_entity.id
_entity.type
_entity.pdbx_description
1 polymer ?
#
loop_
_entity_poly.entity_id
_entity_poly.type
_entity_poly.pdbx_seq_one_letter_code
_entity_poly.pdbx_strand_id
1 'polypeptide(L)'
;MSNTIQDSGWNASGRFGRRSYIAWNMLLGFCFMSIGIIAAFILPGMSPETLDGKMSMPLMVVLVLIYGLAIYFSVIFLIRRLHDRNHNGWLSLLIFVPVVNLVFTLYLLLAPGHNESNDYGSPRTTRGWETLLVVLYLVLAVILAAFAVPAYQNYVERAQQAQME
;
A
#
# COMPACT_ATOMS: atom_id res chain seq x y z
N MET A 1 -1.37 23.99 -27.01
CA MET A 1 -2.51 23.65 -26.11
C MET A 1 -1.98 22.65 -25.10
N SER A 2 -1.74 23.07 -23.86
CA SER A 2 -1.30 22.17 -22.80
C SER A 2 -2.49 21.30 -22.42
N ASN A 3 -2.48 20.03 -22.82
CA ASN A 3 -3.37 19.03 -22.27
C ASN A 3 -3.02 18.89 -20.78
N THR A 4 -3.68 19.67 -19.94
CA THR A 4 -3.69 19.43 -18.50
C THR A 4 -4.43 18.12 -18.30
N ILE A 5 -3.69 17.01 -18.25
CA ILE A 5 -4.23 15.72 -17.81
C ILE A 5 -4.76 15.98 -16.41
N GLN A 6 -6.09 15.95 -16.26
CA GLN A 6 -6.68 16.10 -14.94
C GLN A 6 -6.11 15.01 -14.03
N ASP A 7 -5.44 15.42 -12.97
CA ASP A 7 -4.85 14.51 -11.96
C ASP A 7 -5.96 13.90 -11.11
N SER A 8 -6.71 13.00 -11.71
CA SER A 8 -7.81 12.27 -11.06
C SER A 8 -7.26 11.02 -10.40
N GLY A 9 -7.56 10.82 -9.12
CA GLY A 9 -7.22 9.58 -8.41
C GLY A 9 -8.04 8.36 -8.85
N TRP A 10 -9.06 8.56 -9.71
CA TRP A 10 -10.00 7.51 -10.12
C TRP A 10 -9.59 6.76 -11.39
N ASN A 11 -8.61 7.23 -12.12
CA ASN A 11 -8.17 6.62 -13.35
C ASN A 11 -6.65 6.43 -13.38
N ALA A 12 -6.21 5.56 -14.28
CA ALA A 12 -4.79 5.24 -14.44
C ALA A 12 -4.02 6.25 -15.31
N SER A 13 -4.68 7.33 -15.77
CA SER A 13 -4.01 8.37 -16.58
C SER A 13 -3.06 9.22 -15.72
N GLY A 14 -1.98 9.69 -16.34
CA GLY A 14 -0.96 10.49 -15.66
C GLY A 14 0.15 9.64 -15.02
N ARG A 15 0.98 10.31 -14.22
CA ARG A 15 2.24 9.75 -13.71
C ARG A 15 2.35 9.95 -12.21
N PHE A 16 2.90 8.96 -11.49
CA PHE A 16 3.26 9.08 -10.08
C PHE A 16 4.77 8.94 -9.88
N GLY A 17 5.40 10.00 -9.39
CA GLY A 17 6.76 9.92 -8.86
C GLY A 17 6.83 9.01 -7.63
N ARG A 18 8.04 8.63 -7.19
CA ARG A 18 8.25 7.74 -6.03
C ARG A 18 7.49 8.19 -4.78
N ARG A 19 7.62 9.47 -4.41
CA ARG A 19 6.97 10.02 -3.21
C ARG A 19 5.46 9.97 -3.31
N SER A 20 4.90 10.35 -4.46
CA SER A 20 3.46 10.27 -4.70
C SER A 20 2.95 8.85 -4.63
N TYR A 21 3.66 7.89 -5.26
CA TYR A 21 3.29 6.48 -5.22
C TYR A 21 3.24 5.93 -3.78
N ILE A 22 4.28 6.19 -2.99
CA ILE A 22 4.34 5.76 -1.58
C ILE A 22 3.22 6.43 -0.78
N ALA A 23 3.09 7.77 -0.86
CA ALA A 23 2.12 8.52 -0.08
C ALA A 23 0.68 8.11 -0.35
N TRP A 24 0.32 7.90 -1.62
CA TRP A 24 -1.03 7.49 -1.99
C TRP A 24 -1.35 6.05 -1.58
N ASN A 25 -0.39 5.12 -1.67
CA ASN A 25 -0.59 3.76 -1.14
C ASN A 25 -0.72 3.76 0.39
N MET A 26 0.04 4.59 1.08
CA MET A 26 -0.10 4.75 2.53
C MET A 26 -1.46 5.33 2.91
N LEU A 27 -1.88 6.41 2.26
CA LEU A 27 -3.18 7.01 2.50
C LEU A 27 -4.30 5.98 2.27
N LEU A 28 -4.19 5.21 1.18
CA LEU A 28 -5.11 4.12 0.89
C LEU A 28 -5.14 3.10 2.04
N GLY A 29 -3.98 2.63 2.49
CA GLY A 29 -3.85 1.70 3.61
C GLY A 29 -4.48 2.23 4.91
N PHE A 30 -4.21 3.48 5.26
CA PHE A 30 -4.81 4.12 6.43
C PHE A 30 -6.33 4.26 6.31
N CYS A 31 -6.85 4.65 5.16
CA CYS A 31 -8.29 4.75 4.93
C CYS A 31 -8.97 3.40 5.10
N PHE A 32 -8.46 2.35 4.47
CA PHE A 32 -9.07 1.02 4.57
C PHE A 32 -8.90 0.40 5.94
N MET A 33 -7.78 0.61 6.61
CA MET A 33 -7.58 0.17 8.00
C MET A 33 -8.58 0.87 8.93
N SER A 34 -8.77 2.18 8.79
CA SER A 34 -9.76 2.94 9.58
C SER A 34 -11.18 2.45 9.34
N ILE A 35 -11.57 2.22 8.07
CA ILE A 35 -12.87 1.66 7.71
C ILE A 35 -13.04 0.26 8.32
N GLY A 36 -12.01 -0.58 8.25
CA GLY A 36 -12.03 -1.92 8.83
C GLY A 36 -12.22 -1.88 10.35
N ILE A 37 -11.51 -1.00 11.05
CA ILE A 37 -11.65 -0.80 12.51
C ILE A 37 -13.07 -0.33 12.85
N ILE A 38 -13.59 0.69 12.14
CA ILE A 38 -14.94 1.21 12.35
C ILE A 38 -15.99 0.11 12.09
N ALA A 39 -15.82 -0.64 11.01
CA ALA A 39 -16.72 -1.76 10.69
C ALA A 39 -16.70 -2.83 11.80
N ALA A 40 -15.54 -3.11 12.38
CA ALA A 40 -15.40 -4.05 13.50
C ALA A 40 -16.19 -3.64 14.73
N PHE A 41 -16.30 -2.34 15.00
CA PHE A 41 -17.07 -1.83 16.15
C PHE A 41 -18.58 -1.74 15.89
N ILE A 42 -18.98 -1.53 14.63
CA ILE A 42 -20.38 -1.29 14.30
C ILE A 42 -21.11 -2.57 13.92
N LEU A 43 -20.45 -3.52 13.26
CA LEU A 43 -21.08 -4.73 12.76
C LEU A 43 -21.11 -5.82 13.84
N PRO A 44 -22.32 -6.39 14.12
CA PRO A 44 -22.42 -7.53 15.03
C PRO A 44 -21.65 -8.73 14.51
N GLY A 45 -20.93 -9.42 15.39
CA GLY A 45 -20.18 -10.64 15.04
C GLY A 45 -18.68 -10.45 14.93
N MET A 46 -18.14 -9.28 15.26
CA MET A 46 -16.72 -9.03 15.45
C MET A 46 -16.31 -8.91 16.94
N SER A 47 -17.23 -9.08 17.88
CA SER A 47 -16.85 -9.13 19.30
C SER A 47 -16.02 -10.40 19.55
N PRO A 48 -14.99 -10.35 20.42
CA PRO A 48 -14.17 -11.51 20.78
C PRO A 48 -14.97 -12.73 21.24
N GLU A 49 -16.18 -12.52 21.71
CA GLU A 49 -17.12 -13.55 22.21
C GLU A 49 -17.78 -14.37 21.07
N THR A 50 -17.76 -13.87 19.83
CA THR A 50 -18.35 -14.54 18.65
C THR A 50 -17.30 -15.24 17.79
N LEU A 51 -16.08 -15.45 18.27
CA LEU A 51 -14.99 -16.14 17.56
C LEU A 51 -15.19 -17.68 17.50
N ASP A 52 -16.42 -18.13 17.32
CA ASP A 52 -16.71 -19.50 16.87
C ASP A 52 -16.23 -19.76 15.41
N GLY A 53 -15.37 -18.90 14.91
CA GLY A 53 -14.76 -19.02 13.58
C GLY A 53 -15.72 -18.75 12.41
N LYS A 54 -16.97 -18.31 12.67
CA LYS A 54 -17.96 -18.01 11.65
C LYS A 54 -18.15 -16.50 11.50
N MET A 55 -17.57 -15.92 10.45
CA MET A 55 -17.86 -14.54 10.06
C MET A 55 -19.33 -14.41 9.64
N SER A 56 -19.99 -13.34 10.08
CA SER A 56 -21.36 -13.03 9.60
C SER A 56 -21.32 -12.69 8.11
N MET A 57 -22.34 -13.12 7.36
CA MET A 57 -22.45 -12.84 5.92
C MET A 57 -22.36 -11.35 5.58
N PRO A 58 -23.01 -10.41 6.28
CA PRO A 58 -22.88 -8.98 6.02
C PRO A 58 -21.44 -8.48 6.16
N LEU A 59 -20.73 -8.95 7.18
CA LEU A 59 -19.33 -8.59 7.39
C LEU A 59 -18.44 -9.09 6.25
N MET A 60 -18.64 -10.34 5.83
CA MET A 60 -17.88 -10.92 4.72
C MET A 60 -18.08 -10.10 3.44
N VAL A 61 -19.31 -9.72 3.11
CA VAL A 61 -19.62 -8.88 1.95
C VAL A 61 -18.92 -7.52 2.04
N VAL A 62 -18.98 -6.87 3.19
CA VAL A 62 -18.31 -5.57 3.41
C VAL A 62 -16.80 -5.70 3.23
N LEU A 63 -16.17 -6.72 3.80
CA LEU A 63 -14.73 -6.96 3.67
C LEU A 63 -14.32 -7.23 2.21
N VAL A 64 -15.11 -8.01 1.47
CA VAL A 64 -14.85 -8.28 0.04
C VAL A 64 -14.94 -6.99 -0.78
N LEU A 65 -15.93 -6.14 -0.54
CA LEU A 65 -16.06 -4.85 -1.22
C LEU A 65 -14.89 -3.91 -0.89
N ILE A 66 -14.52 -3.81 0.38
CA ILE A 66 -13.37 -3.00 0.83
C ILE A 66 -12.09 -3.50 0.15
N TYR A 67 -11.85 -4.80 0.16
CA TYR A 67 -10.66 -5.40 -0.43
C TYR A 67 -10.63 -5.21 -1.97
N GLY A 68 -11.76 -5.37 -2.65
CA GLY A 68 -11.88 -5.13 -4.08
C GLY A 68 -11.55 -3.68 -4.45
N LEU A 69 -12.06 -2.70 -3.68
CA LEU A 69 -11.71 -1.29 -3.87
C LEU A 69 -10.24 -1.01 -3.59
N ALA A 70 -9.67 -1.63 -2.56
CA ALA A 70 -8.24 -1.49 -2.24
C ALA A 70 -7.35 -1.99 -3.39
N ILE A 71 -7.67 -3.15 -3.96
CA ILE A 71 -6.97 -3.69 -5.14
C ILE A 71 -7.11 -2.73 -6.31
N TYR A 72 -8.32 -2.25 -6.61
CA TYR A 72 -8.58 -1.34 -7.71
C TYR A 72 -7.69 -0.08 -7.65
N PHE A 73 -7.67 0.61 -6.51
CA PHE A 73 -6.85 1.81 -6.35
C PHE A 73 -5.35 1.49 -6.33
N SER A 74 -4.94 0.39 -5.71
CA SER A 74 -3.53 -0.04 -5.72
C SER A 74 -3.02 -0.29 -7.14
N VAL A 75 -3.83 -0.93 -7.99
CA VAL A 75 -3.49 -1.15 -9.39
C VAL A 75 -3.42 0.17 -10.17
N ILE A 76 -4.34 1.11 -9.95
CA ILE A 76 -4.27 2.45 -10.55
C ILE A 76 -2.95 3.15 -10.17
N PHE A 77 -2.59 3.17 -8.89
CA PHE A 77 -1.35 3.82 -8.45
C PHE A 77 -0.11 3.15 -9.00
N LEU A 78 -0.14 1.82 -9.12
CA LEU A 78 0.91 1.02 -9.73
C LEU A 78 1.07 1.35 -11.22
N ILE A 79 -0.02 1.40 -11.98
CA ILE A 79 0.00 1.78 -13.41
C ILE A 79 0.56 3.20 -13.57
N ARG A 80 0.11 4.16 -12.78
CA ARG A 80 0.64 5.54 -12.83
C ARG A 80 2.13 5.61 -12.47
N ARG A 81 2.59 4.70 -11.61
CA ARG A 81 4.02 4.58 -11.30
C ARG A 81 4.82 3.99 -12.46
N LEU A 82 4.27 3.00 -13.17
CA LEU A 82 4.85 2.45 -14.40
C LEU A 82 4.93 3.50 -15.49
N HIS A 83 3.88 4.29 -15.68
CA HIS A 83 3.85 5.41 -16.61
C HIS A 83 4.94 6.46 -16.31
N ASP A 84 5.28 6.68 -15.04
CA ASP A 84 6.39 7.56 -14.68
C ASP A 84 7.76 7.03 -15.12
N ARG A 85 7.86 5.72 -15.33
CA ARG A 85 9.03 5.02 -15.89
C ARG A 85 8.96 4.80 -17.39
N ASN A 86 7.95 5.33 -18.06
CA ASN A 86 7.62 5.08 -19.46
C ASN A 86 7.37 3.59 -19.79
N HIS A 87 6.83 2.86 -18.81
CA HIS A 87 6.47 1.45 -18.97
C HIS A 87 4.98 1.30 -19.21
N ASN A 88 4.61 0.24 -19.94
CA ASN A 88 3.21 -0.09 -20.18
C ASN A 88 2.52 -0.54 -18.90
N GLY A 89 1.29 -0.06 -18.67
CA GLY A 89 0.47 -0.40 -17.49
C GLY A 89 0.18 -1.90 -17.34
N TRP A 90 0.22 -2.70 -18.40
CA TRP A 90 0.06 -4.15 -18.34
C TRP A 90 1.11 -4.85 -17.46
N LEU A 91 2.28 -4.23 -17.25
CA LEU A 91 3.27 -4.74 -16.32
C LEU A 91 2.77 -4.77 -14.87
N SER A 92 1.68 -4.07 -14.56
CA SER A 92 1.05 -4.15 -13.23
C SER A 92 0.61 -5.58 -12.87
N LEU A 93 0.37 -6.44 -13.83
CA LEU A 93 0.04 -7.85 -13.59
C LEU A 93 1.19 -8.64 -12.92
N LEU A 94 2.43 -8.16 -13.01
CA LEU A 94 3.57 -8.77 -12.32
C LEU A 94 3.43 -8.73 -10.80
N ILE A 95 2.57 -7.86 -10.25
CA ILE A 95 2.30 -7.83 -8.81
C ILE A 95 1.67 -9.13 -8.30
N PHE A 96 0.98 -9.88 -9.17
CA PHE A 96 0.34 -11.15 -8.83
C PHE A 96 1.26 -12.37 -8.94
N VAL A 97 2.48 -12.19 -9.45
CA VAL A 97 3.45 -13.29 -9.60
C VAL A 97 4.34 -13.36 -8.35
N PRO A 98 4.24 -14.41 -7.52
CA PRO A 98 5.08 -14.56 -6.34
C PRO A 98 6.57 -14.47 -6.69
N VAL A 99 7.41 -13.99 -5.78
CA VAL A 99 8.85 -13.71 -5.95
C VAL A 99 9.12 -12.55 -6.91
N VAL A 100 8.54 -12.53 -8.13
CA VAL A 100 8.65 -11.41 -9.08
C VAL A 100 8.08 -10.13 -8.46
N ASN A 101 6.93 -10.25 -7.79
CA ASN A 101 6.30 -9.14 -7.06
C ASN A 101 7.28 -8.42 -6.12
N LEU A 102 8.06 -9.15 -5.32
CA LEU A 102 8.99 -8.53 -4.37
C LEU A 102 10.04 -7.68 -5.09
N VAL A 103 10.70 -8.25 -6.10
CA VAL A 103 11.72 -7.56 -6.89
C VAL A 103 11.11 -6.39 -7.66
N PHE A 104 9.93 -6.60 -8.24
CA PHE A 104 9.21 -5.59 -9.00
C PHE A 104 8.78 -4.41 -8.12
N THR A 105 8.27 -4.67 -6.93
CA THR A 105 7.90 -3.62 -5.97
C THR A 105 9.12 -2.82 -5.53
N LEU A 106 10.23 -3.48 -5.19
CA LEU A 106 11.48 -2.80 -4.86
C LEU A 106 11.98 -1.93 -6.03
N TYR A 107 11.94 -2.45 -7.25
CA TYR A 107 12.27 -1.67 -8.44
C TYR A 107 11.41 -0.40 -8.53
N LEU A 108 10.11 -0.50 -8.39
CA LEU A 108 9.20 0.65 -8.50
C LEU A 108 9.39 1.66 -7.37
N LEU A 109 9.77 1.23 -6.17
CA LEU A 109 10.05 2.12 -5.05
C LEU A 109 11.38 2.87 -5.24
N LEU A 110 12.41 2.21 -5.75
CA LEU A 110 13.77 2.73 -5.80
C LEU A 110 14.10 3.44 -7.12
N ALA A 111 13.62 2.92 -8.26
CA ALA A 111 13.99 3.45 -9.56
C ALA A 111 13.53 4.91 -9.76
N PRO A 112 14.38 5.81 -10.27
CA PRO A 112 13.98 7.19 -10.55
C PRO A 112 12.96 7.24 -11.70
N GLY A 113 12.02 8.20 -11.65
CA GLY A 113 11.12 8.50 -12.77
C GLY A 113 11.82 9.24 -13.90
N HIS A 114 11.16 9.41 -15.03
CA HIS A 114 11.61 10.30 -16.09
C HIS A 114 11.39 11.76 -15.69
N ASN A 115 12.42 12.59 -15.85
CA ASN A 115 12.33 14.02 -15.52
C ASN A 115 11.66 14.85 -16.61
N GLU A 116 11.60 14.33 -17.83
CA GLU A 116 11.00 14.97 -19.00
C GLU A 116 9.62 14.38 -19.31
N SER A 117 8.91 15.00 -20.24
CA SER A 117 7.67 14.44 -20.77
C SER A 117 7.94 13.12 -21.48
N ASN A 118 7.07 12.15 -21.25
CA ASN A 118 7.10 10.84 -21.89
C ASN A 118 5.75 10.52 -22.57
N ASP A 119 5.55 9.31 -23.04
CA ASP A 119 4.33 8.88 -23.75
C ASP A 119 3.05 9.05 -22.90
N TYR A 120 3.18 9.19 -21.58
CA TYR A 120 2.08 9.37 -20.62
C TYR A 120 1.95 10.80 -20.09
N GLY A 121 2.68 11.76 -20.69
CA GLY A 121 2.61 13.18 -20.39
C GLY A 121 3.76 13.72 -19.56
N SER A 122 3.60 14.94 -19.06
CA SER A 122 4.59 15.63 -18.23
C SER A 122 4.68 15.04 -16.80
N PRO A 123 5.85 15.12 -16.14
CA PRO A 123 6.00 14.66 -14.78
C PRO A 123 5.07 15.45 -13.84
N ARG A 124 4.40 14.72 -12.95
CA ARG A 124 3.56 15.31 -11.91
C ARG A 124 4.43 15.90 -10.79
N THR A 125 4.11 17.11 -10.37
CA THR A 125 4.75 17.70 -9.20
C THR A 125 4.28 17.01 -7.91
N THR A 126 5.23 16.56 -7.07
CA THR A 126 4.93 16.02 -5.75
C THR A 126 4.41 17.11 -4.83
N ARG A 127 3.27 16.91 -4.18
CA ARG A 127 2.70 17.85 -3.23
C ARG A 127 3.40 17.76 -1.86
N GLY A 128 3.43 18.86 -1.11
CA GLY A 128 4.10 18.91 0.20
C GLY A 128 3.61 17.86 1.18
N TRP A 129 2.29 17.62 1.27
CA TRP A 129 1.70 16.60 2.14
C TRP A 129 2.13 15.16 1.77
N GLU A 130 2.36 14.87 0.49
CA GLU A 130 2.87 13.57 0.06
C GLU A 130 4.28 13.31 0.60
N THR A 131 5.12 14.34 0.58
CA THR A 131 6.46 14.25 1.17
C THR A 131 6.39 14.08 2.68
N LEU A 132 5.49 14.82 3.36
CA LEU A 132 5.29 14.68 4.80
C LEU A 132 4.85 13.25 5.18
N LEU A 133 3.91 12.67 4.46
CA LEU A 133 3.48 11.28 4.70
C LEU A 133 4.62 10.28 4.53
N VAL A 134 5.45 10.43 3.49
CA VAL A 134 6.61 9.54 3.29
C VAL A 134 7.60 9.65 4.45
N VAL A 135 7.90 10.87 4.91
CA VAL A 135 8.80 11.08 6.06
C VAL A 135 8.21 10.46 7.32
N LEU A 136 6.92 10.70 7.58
CA LEU A 136 6.22 10.13 8.73
C LEU A 136 6.26 8.60 8.73
N TYR A 137 6.08 7.99 7.55
CA TYR A 137 6.18 6.54 7.41
C TYR A 137 7.56 6.01 7.73
N LEU A 138 8.61 6.65 7.20
CA LEU A 138 9.98 6.24 7.47
C LEU A 138 10.30 6.33 8.97
N VAL A 139 9.89 7.43 9.61
CA VAL A 139 10.05 7.60 11.06
C VAL A 139 9.31 6.50 11.82
N LEU A 140 8.05 6.22 11.47
CA LEU A 140 7.27 5.17 12.09
C LEU A 140 7.89 3.78 11.88
N ALA A 141 8.39 3.48 10.69
CA ALA A 141 9.07 2.23 10.38
C ALA A 141 10.33 2.03 11.25
N VAL A 142 11.13 3.08 11.43
CA VAL A 142 12.31 3.04 12.31
C VAL A 142 11.91 2.81 13.76
N ILE A 143 10.89 3.52 14.24
CA ILE A 143 10.37 3.34 15.62
C ILE A 143 9.89 1.90 15.81
N LEU A 144 9.06 1.39 14.90
CA LEU A 144 8.56 0.01 14.99
C LEU A 144 9.69 -1.02 14.95
N ALA A 145 10.69 -0.83 14.10
CA ALA A 145 11.86 -1.71 14.05
C ALA A 145 12.65 -1.69 15.36
N ALA A 146 12.82 -0.52 15.99
CA ALA A 146 13.51 -0.37 17.27
C ALA A 146 12.84 -1.13 18.41
N PHE A 147 11.53 -1.31 18.36
CA PHE A 147 10.79 -2.11 19.35
C PHE A 147 10.64 -3.59 18.92
N ALA A 148 10.37 -3.84 17.65
CA ALA A 148 10.09 -5.20 17.18
C ALA A 148 11.35 -6.09 17.19
N VAL A 149 12.52 -5.55 16.84
CA VAL A 149 13.75 -6.35 16.80
C VAL A 149 14.15 -6.90 18.17
N PRO A 150 14.23 -6.09 19.25
CA PRO A 150 14.54 -6.63 20.59
C PRO A 150 13.46 -7.59 21.11
N ALA A 151 12.18 -7.30 20.83
CA ALA A 151 11.09 -8.18 21.25
C ALA A 151 11.19 -9.57 20.58
N TYR A 152 11.54 -9.60 19.28
CA TYR A 152 11.76 -10.86 18.56
C TYR A 152 12.99 -11.62 19.10
N GLN A 153 14.08 -10.94 19.40
CA GLN A 153 15.29 -11.56 19.97
C GLN A 153 14.96 -12.21 21.32
N ASN A 154 14.28 -11.49 22.21
CA ASN A 154 13.84 -12.03 23.49
C ASN A 154 12.90 -13.24 23.36
N TYR A 155 12.03 -13.24 22.33
CA TYR A 155 11.17 -14.38 22.04
C TYR A 155 11.97 -15.61 21.60
N VAL A 156 12.95 -15.43 20.69
CA VAL A 156 13.82 -16.51 20.20
C VAL A 156 14.64 -17.11 21.35
N GLU A 157 15.24 -16.27 22.18
CA GLU A 157 16.04 -16.73 23.36
C GLU A 157 15.21 -17.56 24.32
N ARG A 158 13.99 -17.13 24.65
CA ARG A 158 13.06 -17.91 25.52
C ARG A 158 12.65 -19.23 24.88
N ALA A 159 12.41 -19.23 23.57
CA ALA A 159 12.04 -20.46 22.85
C ALA A 159 13.20 -21.47 22.82
N GLN A 160 14.44 -21.00 22.72
CA GLN A 160 15.64 -21.85 22.79
C GLN A 160 15.87 -22.42 24.19
N GLN A 161 15.68 -21.61 25.24
CA GLN A 161 15.78 -22.08 26.63
C GLN A 161 14.78 -23.18 26.94
N ALA A 162 13.52 -23.02 26.51
CA ALA A 162 12.46 -24.01 26.71
C ALA A 162 12.68 -25.34 25.94
N GLN A 163 13.59 -25.36 24.96
CA GLN A 163 13.95 -26.61 24.25
C GLN A 163 15.13 -27.35 24.90
N MET A 164 15.81 -26.70 25.83
CA MET A 164 16.97 -27.28 26.55
C MET A 164 16.60 -27.84 27.91
N GLU A 165 15.42 -27.54 28.42
CA GLU A 165 14.79 -28.12 29.64
C GLU A 165 13.97 -29.37 29.30
#